data_1a5ca87ecac40bf3ff8b1d6a7b67e1d0
#
_entry.id   1a5ca87ecac40bf3ff8b1d6a7b67e1d0
#
_cell.length_a   1.000
_cell.length_b   1.000
_cell.length_c   1.000
_cell.angle_alpha   90.00
_cell.angle_beta   90.00
_cell.angle_gamma   90.00
#
_symmetry.space_group_name_H-M   'P 1'
#
loop_
_entity.id
_entity.type
_entity.pdbx_description
1 polymer ?
#
loop_
_entity_poly.entity_id
_entity_poly.type
_entity_poly.pdbx_seq_one_letter_code
_entity_poly.pdbx_strand_id
1 'polypeptide(L)'
;MPESAPAEKYPIGSRAECEKMVRDWGFSHVYTWTDPSNAHYPPHAHAGITTHLIRHGSLTITYPEDNATIHNGQVVKETFGVGSRIDVPAGKMHEVWIGKEGCEYVIGE
;
A
#
# COMPACT_ATOMS: atom_id res chain seq x y z
N MET A 1 13.45 9.51 -22.25
CA MET A 1 13.57 8.94 -20.92
C MET A 1 13.14 7.48 -20.97
N PRO A 2 13.90 6.58 -20.44
CA PRO A 2 13.45 5.20 -20.42
C PRO A 2 12.20 5.09 -19.56
N GLU A 3 11.26 4.30 -20.01
CA GLU A 3 10.11 3.98 -19.20
C GLU A 3 10.56 3.25 -17.95
N SER A 4 9.93 3.60 -16.83
CA SER A 4 10.10 2.81 -15.61
C SER A 4 9.62 1.40 -15.89
N ALA A 5 10.37 0.40 -15.47
CA ALA A 5 9.89 -0.96 -15.50
C ALA A 5 8.56 -1.03 -14.75
N PRO A 6 7.57 -1.81 -15.22
CA PRO A 6 6.33 -2.00 -14.47
C PRO A 6 6.69 -2.49 -13.07
N ALA A 7 5.96 -2.02 -12.08
CA ALA A 7 6.15 -2.47 -10.71
C ALA A 7 6.05 -4.00 -10.67
N GLU A 8 7.01 -4.63 -10.02
CA GLU A 8 7.04 -6.08 -9.90
C GLU A 8 5.82 -6.55 -9.10
N LYS A 9 5.15 -7.57 -9.62
CA LYS A 9 4.03 -8.20 -8.94
C LYS A 9 4.51 -9.46 -8.25
N TYR A 10 4.16 -9.59 -6.98
CA TYR A 10 4.46 -10.79 -6.22
C TYR A 10 3.39 -11.85 -6.45
N PRO A 11 3.76 -13.13 -6.52
CA PRO A 11 2.77 -14.19 -6.63
C PRO A 11 1.97 -14.28 -5.33
N ILE A 12 0.65 -14.34 -5.46
CA ILE A 12 -0.24 -14.38 -4.31
C ILE A 12 -0.72 -15.82 -4.11
N GLY A 13 -0.18 -16.46 -3.09
CA GLY A 13 -0.59 -17.76 -2.64
C GLY A 13 -1.61 -17.67 -1.51
N SER A 14 -1.52 -18.60 -0.55
CA SER A 14 -2.37 -18.58 0.63
C SER A 14 -2.06 -17.38 1.53
N ARG A 15 -2.98 -17.08 2.44
CA ARG A 15 -2.76 -16.05 3.45
C ARG A 15 -1.48 -16.33 4.24
N ALA A 16 -1.27 -17.57 4.67
CA ALA A 16 -0.09 -17.95 5.44
C ALA A 16 1.20 -17.74 4.64
N GLU A 17 1.18 -18.09 3.34
CA GLU A 17 2.32 -17.87 2.47
C GLU A 17 2.63 -16.39 2.29
N CYS A 18 1.60 -15.55 2.13
CA CYS A 18 1.77 -14.10 2.00
C CYS A 18 2.32 -13.49 3.30
N GLU A 19 1.80 -13.93 4.45
CA GLU A 19 2.30 -13.45 5.75
C GLU A 19 3.75 -13.84 5.97
N LYS A 20 4.12 -15.07 5.58
CA LYS A 20 5.51 -15.51 5.63
C LYS A 20 6.40 -14.65 4.74
N MET A 21 5.94 -14.36 3.52
CA MET A 21 6.69 -13.50 2.59
C MET A 21 6.98 -12.14 3.21
N VAL A 22 5.99 -11.52 3.83
CA VAL A 22 6.17 -10.21 4.48
C VAL A 22 7.13 -10.30 5.66
N ARG A 23 7.06 -11.38 6.46
CA ARG A 23 8.04 -11.60 7.55
C ARG A 23 9.45 -11.75 6.98
N ASP A 24 9.60 -12.45 5.87
CA ASP A 24 10.90 -12.65 5.23
C ASP A 24 11.48 -11.33 4.71
N TRP A 25 10.66 -10.31 4.49
CA TRP A 25 11.13 -8.96 4.16
C TRP A 25 11.72 -8.22 5.36
N GLY A 26 11.57 -8.77 6.58
CA GLY A 26 12.17 -8.22 7.79
C GLY A 26 11.18 -7.55 8.74
N PHE A 27 9.88 -7.67 8.51
CA PHE A 27 8.86 -7.12 9.39
C PHE A 27 8.53 -8.09 10.51
N SER A 28 8.54 -7.62 11.76
CA SER A 28 8.31 -8.46 12.93
C SER A 28 6.84 -8.60 13.31
N HIS A 29 6.03 -7.58 13.00
CA HIS A 29 4.59 -7.61 13.25
C HIS A 29 3.87 -7.69 11.92
N VAL A 30 3.22 -8.83 11.65
CA VAL A 30 2.61 -9.14 10.37
C VAL A 30 1.21 -9.70 10.56
N TYR A 31 0.24 -9.13 9.87
CA TYR A 31 -1.15 -9.60 9.93
C TYR A 31 -1.89 -9.24 8.64
N THR A 32 -2.99 -9.93 8.39
CA THR A 32 -3.85 -9.67 7.23
C THR A 32 -5.06 -8.86 7.66
N TRP A 33 -5.36 -7.83 6.88
CA TRP A 33 -6.49 -6.93 7.10
C TRP A 33 -7.38 -6.87 5.88
N THR A 34 -8.69 -6.73 6.09
CA THR A 34 -9.67 -6.59 5.02
C THR A 34 -10.49 -5.33 5.23
N ASP A 35 -10.49 -4.46 4.24
CA ASP A 35 -11.31 -3.26 4.24
C ASP A 35 -12.54 -3.44 3.37
N PRO A 36 -13.68 -2.87 3.79
CA PRO A 36 -14.88 -2.91 2.98
C PRO A 36 -14.78 -2.00 1.76
N SER A 37 -15.69 -2.22 0.81
CA SER A 37 -15.81 -1.40 -0.39
C SER A 37 -15.85 0.10 -0.06
N ASN A 38 -15.05 0.87 -0.80
CA ASN A 38 -15.02 2.33 -0.73
C ASN A 38 -14.62 2.93 0.63
N ALA A 39 -13.96 2.17 1.48
CA ALA A 39 -13.43 2.70 2.73
C ALA A 39 -12.44 3.83 2.45
N HIS A 40 -12.38 4.81 3.33
CA HIS A 40 -11.50 5.96 3.18
C HIS A 40 -10.73 6.21 4.46
N TYR A 41 -9.43 6.35 4.31
CA TYR A 41 -8.53 6.73 5.39
C TYR A 41 -8.04 8.15 5.14
N PRO A 42 -8.48 9.14 5.95
CA PRO A 42 -7.98 10.50 5.84
C PRO A 42 -6.47 10.58 6.02
N PRO A 43 -5.83 11.68 5.64
CA PRO A 43 -4.37 11.80 5.78
C PRO A 43 -3.90 11.48 7.18
N HIS A 44 -2.92 10.57 7.26
CA HIS A 44 -2.32 10.09 8.51
C HIS A 44 -0.90 9.60 8.25
N ALA A 45 -0.16 9.40 9.33
CA ALA A 45 1.21 8.87 9.27
C ALA A 45 1.42 7.86 10.37
N HIS A 46 2.39 6.96 10.17
CA HIS A 46 2.78 5.96 11.16
C HIS A 46 4.17 6.28 11.70
N ALA A 47 4.44 5.87 12.94
CA ALA A 47 5.73 6.13 13.59
C ALA A 47 6.88 5.36 12.92
N GLY A 48 6.61 4.17 12.39
CA GLY A 48 7.61 3.34 11.71
C GLY A 48 7.24 3.08 10.26
N ILE A 49 8.18 2.48 9.54
CA ILE A 49 7.91 2.02 8.17
C ILE A 49 6.84 0.93 8.19
N THR A 50 5.91 0.99 7.23
CA THR A 50 4.90 -0.05 7.04
C THR A 50 4.94 -0.56 5.60
N THR A 51 4.59 -1.83 5.42
CA THR A 51 4.41 -2.40 4.09
C THR A 51 3.02 -3.00 3.96
N HIS A 52 2.55 -3.10 2.72
CA HIS A 52 1.24 -3.65 2.39
C HIS A 52 1.40 -4.54 1.16
N LEU A 53 1.03 -5.82 1.28
CA LEU A 53 1.01 -6.74 0.14
C LEU A 53 -0.45 -7.05 -0.18
N ILE A 54 -0.92 -6.61 -1.35
CA ILE A 54 -2.34 -6.73 -1.73
C ILE A 54 -2.63 -8.14 -2.21
N ARG A 55 -3.61 -8.80 -1.57
CA ARG A 55 -4.07 -10.14 -1.89
C ARG A 55 -5.36 -10.16 -2.70
N HIS A 56 -6.22 -9.16 -2.52
CA HIS A 56 -7.52 -9.06 -3.20
C HIS A 56 -7.94 -7.60 -3.29
N GLY A 57 -8.60 -7.23 -4.38
CA GLY A 57 -9.12 -5.87 -4.55
C GLY A 57 -8.05 -4.85 -4.91
N SER A 58 -8.27 -3.62 -4.53
CA SER A 58 -7.36 -2.52 -4.87
C SER A 58 -7.44 -1.39 -3.86
N LEU A 59 -6.39 -0.58 -3.84
CA LEU A 59 -6.38 0.68 -3.10
C LEU A 59 -5.68 1.77 -3.90
N THR A 60 -6.07 3.00 -3.62
CA THR A 60 -5.48 4.20 -4.21
C THR A 60 -4.86 5.02 -3.09
N ILE A 61 -3.66 5.52 -3.29
CA ILE A 61 -2.91 6.28 -2.28
C ILE A 61 -2.40 7.59 -2.86
N THR A 62 -2.37 8.63 -2.04
CA THR A 62 -1.71 9.89 -2.34
C THR A 62 -0.88 10.34 -1.15
N TYR A 63 0.17 11.12 -1.43
CA TYR A 63 1.05 11.67 -0.40
C TYR A 63 0.91 13.20 -0.43
N PRO A 64 0.14 13.79 0.52
CA PRO A 64 -0.14 15.24 0.51
C PRO A 64 1.10 16.12 0.49
N GLU A 65 2.16 15.73 1.19
CA GLU A 65 3.40 16.50 1.22
C GLU A 65 4.10 16.52 -0.15
N ASP A 66 4.11 15.38 -0.84
CA ASP A 66 4.66 15.29 -2.20
C ASP A 66 3.80 16.08 -3.18
N ASN A 67 2.47 16.04 -3.01
CA ASN A 67 1.55 16.83 -3.84
C ASN A 67 1.85 18.31 -3.73
N ALA A 68 2.11 18.81 -2.52
CA ALA A 68 2.39 20.22 -2.29
C ALA A 68 3.76 20.66 -2.83
N THR A 69 4.75 19.78 -2.80
CA THR A 69 6.13 20.11 -3.15
C THR A 69 6.52 19.58 -4.53
N ILE A 70 6.67 18.26 -4.67
CA ILE A 70 7.17 17.63 -5.90
C ILE A 70 6.19 17.84 -7.06
N HIS A 71 4.89 17.83 -6.78
CA HIS A 71 3.84 17.91 -7.79
C HIS A 71 3.21 19.31 -7.92
N ASN A 72 3.84 20.32 -7.34
CA ASN A 72 3.42 21.73 -7.46
C ASN A 72 1.94 21.96 -7.08
N GLY A 73 1.45 21.28 -6.06
CA GLY A 73 0.08 21.41 -5.58
C GLY A 73 -0.94 20.53 -6.30
N GLN A 74 -0.52 19.78 -7.30
CA GLN A 74 -1.40 18.81 -7.96
C GLN A 74 -1.52 17.53 -7.14
N VAL A 75 -2.74 17.03 -7.00
CA VAL A 75 -2.99 15.76 -6.31
C VAL A 75 -2.68 14.61 -7.27
N VAL A 76 -1.62 13.86 -6.95
CA VAL A 76 -1.21 12.68 -7.72
C VAL A 76 -1.59 11.44 -6.93
N LYS A 77 -2.41 10.60 -7.53
CA LYS A 77 -2.90 9.35 -6.93
C LYS A 77 -2.37 8.16 -7.71
N GLU A 78 -2.00 7.10 -6.99
CA GLU A 78 -1.63 5.82 -7.60
C GLU A 78 -2.55 4.73 -7.10
N THR A 79 -2.98 3.85 -8.02
CA THR A 79 -3.84 2.71 -7.69
C THR A 79 -3.04 1.42 -7.80
N PHE A 80 -3.16 0.58 -6.79
CA PHE A 80 -2.45 -0.69 -6.69
C PHE A 80 -3.45 -1.83 -6.55
N GLY A 81 -3.17 -2.94 -7.23
CA GLY A 81 -4.00 -4.13 -7.20
C GLY A 81 -3.26 -5.35 -6.66
N VAL A 82 -3.84 -6.53 -6.89
CA VAL A 82 -3.31 -7.81 -6.41
C VAL A 82 -1.85 -8.00 -6.83
N GLY A 83 -1.03 -8.43 -5.88
CA GLY A 83 0.40 -8.67 -6.08
C GLY A 83 1.28 -7.44 -5.86
N SER A 84 0.71 -6.27 -5.65
CA SER A 84 1.48 -5.05 -5.38
C SER A 84 1.99 -5.02 -3.95
N ARG A 85 3.22 -4.54 -3.80
CA ARG A 85 3.82 -4.19 -2.51
C ARG A 85 3.91 -2.67 -2.41
N ILE A 86 3.43 -2.11 -1.31
CA ILE A 86 3.47 -0.66 -1.07
C ILE A 86 4.19 -0.43 0.25
N ASP A 87 5.34 0.24 0.19
CA ASP A 87 6.09 0.62 1.38
C ASP A 87 5.83 2.09 1.68
N VAL A 88 5.44 2.38 2.92
CA VAL A 88 5.20 3.75 3.37
C VAL A 88 6.28 4.10 4.39
N PRO A 89 7.12 5.11 4.12
CA PRO A 89 8.16 5.52 5.05
C PRO A 89 7.59 6.00 6.39
N ALA A 90 8.40 5.86 7.44
CA ALA A 90 8.07 6.37 8.76
C ALA A 90 7.76 7.88 8.69
N GLY A 91 6.70 8.30 9.33
CA GLY A 91 6.29 9.70 9.41
C GLY A 91 5.73 10.30 8.13
N LYS A 92 5.62 9.53 7.05
CA LYS A 92 5.11 10.06 5.79
C LYS A 92 3.60 10.10 5.77
N MET A 93 3.04 11.31 5.65
CA MET A 93 1.60 11.52 5.56
C MET A 93 1.05 10.89 4.27
N HIS A 94 -0.03 10.13 4.39
CA HIS A 94 -0.68 9.50 3.24
C HIS A 94 -2.18 9.40 3.44
N GLU A 95 -2.91 9.41 2.33
CA GLU A 95 -4.36 9.27 2.30
C GLU A 95 -4.71 8.12 1.37
N VAL A 96 -5.66 7.27 1.78
CA VAL A 96 -5.98 6.02 1.09
C VAL A 96 -7.46 5.87 0.83
N TRP A 97 -7.80 5.44 -0.37
CA TRP A 97 -9.17 5.06 -0.76
C TRP A 97 -9.17 3.59 -1.20
N ILE A 98 -10.06 2.83 -0.62
CA ILE A 98 -10.26 1.43 -0.99
C ILE A 98 -11.19 1.35 -2.19
N GLY A 99 -10.89 0.45 -3.13
CA GLY A 99 -11.71 0.28 -4.33
C GLY A 99 -13.09 -0.29 -4.04
N LYS A 100 -13.93 -0.32 -5.07
CA LYS A 100 -15.33 -0.77 -4.93
C LYS A 100 -15.47 -2.24 -4.55
N GLU A 101 -14.42 -3.04 -4.75
CA GLU A 101 -14.41 -4.46 -4.40
C GLU A 101 -13.83 -4.71 -3.02
N GLY A 102 -13.52 -3.65 -2.29
CA GLY A 102 -12.78 -3.78 -1.05
C GLY A 102 -11.30 -4.01 -1.31
N CYS A 103 -10.56 -4.31 -0.25
CA CYS A 103 -9.15 -4.66 -0.38
C CYS A 103 -8.72 -5.53 0.79
N GLU A 104 -8.11 -6.67 0.48
CA GLU A 104 -7.47 -7.51 1.49
C GLU A 104 -5.97 -7.43 1.27
N TYR A 105 -5.24 -7.18 2.33
CA TYR A 105 -3.78 -7.04 2.24
C TYR A 105 -3.09 -7.47 3.53
N VAL A 106 -1.84 -7.91 3.37
CA VAL A 106 -0.98 -8.23 4.51
C VAL A 106 -0.23 -6.96 4.90
N ILE A 107 -0.34 -6.61 6.17
CA ILE A 107 0.39 -5.48 6.74
C ILE A 107 1.64 -5.99 7.44
N GLY A 108 2.78 -5.32 7.21
CA GLY A 108 4.01 -5.52 7.96
C GLY A 108 4.46 -4.21 8.62
N GLU A 109 4.84 -4.32 9.88
CA GLU A 109 5.36 -3.17 10.61
C GLU A 109 6.40 -3.56 11.67
#